data_f1b50aebdb1bdfefcf1ae00d862b749c
#
_entry.id   f1b50aebdb1bdfefcf1ae00d862b749c
#
_cell.length_a   1.000
_cell.length_b   1.000
_cell.length_c   1.000
_cell.angle_alpha   90.00
_cell.angle_beta   90.00
_cell.angle_gamma   90.00
#
_symmetry.space_group_name_H-M   'P 1'
#
loop_
_entity.id
_entity.type
_entity.pdbx_description
1 polymer ?
#
loop_
_entity_poly.entity_id
_entity_poly.type
_entity_poly.pdbx_seq_one_letter_code
_entity_poly.pdbx_strand_id
1 'polypeptide(L)'
;MPTLSRSFHVLFLLLCGLTILLSSCSVPDTASFSRRTPSVGTTLWTYSGHRNAVSAVTWSPDGKRLASASYDKTVQIWDPITGHRFSVYRGHTNWVSTLAWSPDGKYLASASFDKTVQVWEAATAKHLLTYRGHAGTVTAVAWSPDGSHLASASYDKTVQVWKSSTGQPVLAYHGHSDWVTAVAWSPDGKDLASAGLDTTVQIWNATTGKALLTYLGHAGIVTAIAWSPDGKHLASVGFDKTVQVWDVVTGRPRWVYCCHGWVNGIAWSPTGRDVASANTNGTVQVWESMTGTPTFTYRHHRSEVLTVAWSPDGTRLASGDDDGIVRVWQAPVPCPCASDEQGQRSL
;
A
#
# COMPACT_ATOMS: atom_id res chain seq x y z
N MET A 1 17.25 -59.33 -21.01
CA MET A 1 17.63 -59.96 -22.31
C MET A 1 17.02 -59.12 -23.43
N PRO A 2 17.70 -59.04 -24.50
CA PRO A 2 18.86 -58.21 -24.83
C PRO A 2 18.49 -57.31 -26.02
N THR A 3 19.20 -56.40 -26.49
CA THR A 3 20.46 -56.24 -27.19
C THR A 3 20.35 -54.99 -28.07
N LEU A 4 21.32 -54.12 -28.05
CA LEU A 4 22.37 -53.89 -29.04
C LEU A 4 21.85 -53.40 -30.42
N SER A 5 22.36 -52.43 -31.12
CA SER A 5 23.77 -52.13 -31.38
C SER A 5 23.87 -51.01 -32.45
N ARG A 6 24.91 -50.15 -32.30
CA ARG A 6 25.94 -49.80 -33.30
C ARG A 6 25.52 -48.92 -34.51
N SER A 7 26.14 -47.82 -34.66
CA SER A 7 27.52 -47.43 -35.12
C SER A 7 27.67 -47.27 -36.62
N PHE A 8 28.48 -46.31 -36.99
CA PHE A 8 29.50 -46.18 -38.04
C PHE A 8 29.34 -44.89 -38.84
N HIS A 9 30.28 -44.00 -38.69
CA HIS A 9 31.54 -43.76 -39.44
C HIS A 9 31.26 -43.16 -40.83
N VAL A 10 31.99 -42.19 -41.41
CA VAL A 10 33.40 -41.84 -41.58
C VAL A 10 33.44 -40.62 -42.48
N LEU A 11 34.15 -39.57 -42.22
CA LEU A 11 35.51 -39.14 -42.58
C LEU A 11 35.70 -38.59 -44.03
N PHE A 12 36.57 -37.60 -44.12
CA PHE A 12 37.43 -37.11 -45.21
C PHE A 12 37.07 -35.69 -45.78
N LEU A 13 37.92 -34.80 -45.93
CA LEU A 13 39.33 -34.40 -45.88
C LEU A 13 39.46 -33.02 -46.51
N LEU A 14 40.23 -32.15 -45.89
CA LEU A 14 41.32 -31.29 -46.33
C LEU A 14 41.21 -30.54 -47.69
N LEU A 15 41.46 -29.20 -47.68
CA LEU A 15 42.65 -28.61 -48.26
C LEU A 15 42.71 -27.08 -48.05
N CYS A 16 43.85 -26.66 -47.51
CA CYS A 16 44.70 -25.47 -47.73
C CYS A 16 44.07 -24.11 -48.00
N GLY A 17 44.22 -23.16 -47.13
CA GLY A 17 45.44 -22.31 -47.15
C GLY A 17 45.13 -20.88 -47.45
N LEU A 18 45.26 -19.97 -46.54
CA LEU A 18 46.00 -18.70 -46.67
C LEU A 18 45.91 -17.91 -45.33
N THR A 19 47.05 -17.75 -44.69
CA THR A 19 47.23 -16.90 -43.51
C THR A 19 47.13 -15.43 -43.91
N ILE A 20 46.20 -14.71 -43.33
CA ILE A 20 46.28 -13.25 -43.17
C ILE A 20 46.22 -12.95 -41.69
N LEU A 21 47.36 -12.56 -41.13
CA LEU A 21 47.50 -11.97 -39.81
C LEU A 21 46.78 -10.61 -39.81
N LEU A 22 45.59 -10.53 -39.22
CA LEU A 22 44.99 -9.29 -38.74
C LEU A 22 45.06 -9.32 -37.22
N SER A 23 45.91 -8.50 -36.68
CA SER A 23 45.97 -8.22 -35.26
C SER A 23 44.64 -7.62 -34.83
N SER A 24 43.80 -8.42 -34.17
CA SER A 24 42.60 -7.92 -33.47
C SER A 24 43.04 -7.31 -32.14
N CYS A 25 43.01 -6.00 -32.03
CA CYS A 25 42.91 -5.32 -30.74
C CYS A 25 41.71 -5.93 -29.99
N SER A 26 42.00 -6.68 -28.97
CA SER A 26 40.98 -7.06 -27.95
C SER A 26 40.61 -5.82 -27.17
N VAL A 27 39.45 -5.24 -27.49
CA VAL A 27 38.76 -4.33 -26.60
C VAL A 27 38.35 -5.14 -25.38
N PRO A 28 38.69 -4.76 -24.14
CA PRO A 28 38.18 -5.44 -22.99
C PRO A 28 36.65 -5.27 -22.99
N ASP A 29 35.96 -6.39 -22.99
CA ASP A 29 34.54 -6.44 -22.72
C ASP A 29 34.29 -5.80 -21.35
N THR A 30 33.91 -4.54 -21.32
CA THR A 30 33.27 -3.96 -20.15
C THR A 30 31.93 -4.64 -20.04
N ALA A 31 31.90 -5.72 -19.26
CA ALA A 31 30.67 -6.33 -18.84
C ALA A 31 29.84 -5.25 -18.15
N SER A 32 28.99 -4.58 -18.90
CA SER A 32 27.92 -3.77 -18.35
C SER A 32 27.02 -4.72 -17.59
N PHE A 33 27.15 -4.76 -16.27
CA PHE A 33 26.16 -5.34 -15.39
C PHE A 33 24.88 -4.51 -15.56
N SER A 34 24.14 -4.76 -16.62
CA SER A 34 22.75 -4.37 -16.72
C SER A 34 22.03 -5.09 -15.58
N ARG A 35 21.81 -4.39 -14.46
CA ARG A 35 20.89 -4.86 -13.44
C ARG A 35 19.52 -4.95 -14.12
N ARG A 36 19.15 -6.16 -14.55
CA ARG A 36 17.78 -6.41 -15.05
C ARG A 36 16.84 -5.97 -13.96
N THR A 37 15.97 -5.02 -14.25
CA THR A 37 14.87 -4.65 -13.34
C THR A 37 14.08 -5.92 -13.05
N PRO A 38 13.76 -6.21 -11.77
CA PRO A 38 12.96 -7.38 -11.41
C PRO A 38 11.65 -7.38 -12.20
N SER A 39 11.20 -8.56 -12.60
CA SER A 39 9.91 -8.69 -13.28
C SER A 39 8.76 -8.31 -12.34
N VAL A 40 7.67 -7.83 -12.93
CA VAL A 40 6.43 -7.49 -12.20
C VAL A 40 6.01 -8.64 -11.29
N GLY A 41 5.63 -8.33 -10.05
CA GLY A 41 5.20 -9.31 -9.05
C GLY A 41 6.34 -10.11 -8.41
N THR A 42 7.60 -9.87 -8.77
CA THR A 42 8.73 -10.49 -8.07
C THR A 42 8.74 -10.06 -6.61
N THR A 43 8.73 -11.03 -5.68
CA THR A 43 8.95 -10.76 -4.26
C THR A 43 10.41 -10.35 -4.07
N LEU A 44 10.61 -9.12 -3.63
CA LEU A 44 11.94 -8.55 -3.38
C LEU A 44 12.41 -8.89 -1.97
N TRP A 45 11.48 -8.86 -1.01
CA TRP A 45 11.76 -9.17 0.38
C TRP A 45 10.54 -9.77 1.10
N THR A 46 10.82 -10.68 2.05
CA THR A 46 9.82 -11.24 2.98
C THR A 46 10.29 -11.00 4.40
N TYR A 47 9.48 -10.31 5.18
CA TYR A 47 9.75 -9.99 6.57
C TYR A 47 8.81 -10.76 7.50
N SER A 48 9.38 -11.51 8.47
CA SER A 48 8.67 -12.39 9.41
C SER A 48 8.97 -12.02 10.87
N GLY A 49 9.11 -10.72 11.16
CA GLY A 49 9.48 -10.24 12.49
C GLY A 49 8.32 -10.11 13.46
N HIS A 50 7.08 -10.11 12.99
CA HIS A 50 5.89 -10.07 13.83
C HIS A 50 5.48 -11.48 14.28
N ARG A 51 4.83 -11.54 15.47
CA ARG A 51 4.35 -12.80 16.08
C ARG A 51 2.84 -13.00 15.95
N ASN A 52 2.16 -12.08 15.28
CA ASN A 52 0.72 -12.08 15.06
C ASN A 52 0.42 -11.27 13.81
N ALA A 53 -0.82 -11.27 13.35
CA ALA A 53 -1.31 -10.58 12.16
C ALA A 53 -0.71 -9.18 11.99
N VAL A 54 -0.31 -8.84 10.76
CA VAL A 54 0.12 -7.50 10.38
C VAL A 54 -1.09 -6.70 9.97
N SER A 55 -1.53 -5.81 10.84
CA SER A 55 -2.73 -4.99 10.66
C SER A 55 -2.54 -3.83 9.68
N ALA A 56 -1.33 -3.28 9.60
CA ALA A 56 -1.03 -2.18 8.68
C ALA A 56 0.46 -2.18 8.28
N VAL A 57 0.71 -1.73 7.04
CA VAL A 57 2.04 -1.42 6.52
C VAL A 57 2.01 -0.04 5.87
N THR A 58 3.10 0.73 6.00
CA THR A 58 3.23 2.04 5.37
C THR A 58 4.68 2.39 5.10
N TRP A 59 4.93 3.02 3.97
CA TRP A 59 6.25 3.52 3.58
C TRP A 59 6.53 4.88 4.20
N SER A 60 7.78 5.14 4.59
CA SER A 60 8.21 6.50 4.89
C SER A 60 8.11 7.38 3.63
N PRO A 61 7.86 8.70 3.77
CA PRO A 61 7.71 9.60 2.62
C PRO A 61 8.92 9.60 1.67
N ASP A 62 10.11 9.30 2.16
CA ASP A 62 11.34 9.18 1.36
C ASP A 62 11.53 7.80 0.71
N GLY A 63 10.62 6.85 0.97
CA GLY A 63 10.66 5.47 0.45
C GLY A 63 11.79 4.59 0.98
N LYS A 64 12.58 5.07 1.97
CA LYS A 64 13.74 4.34 2.48
C LYS A 64 13.43 3.40 3.64
N ARG A 65 12.28 3.56 4.28
CA ARG A 65 11.85 2.74 5.41
C ARG A 65 10.44 2.23 5.21
N LEU A 66 10.17 1.09 5.77
CA LEU A 66 8.84 0.54 5.88
C LEU A 66 8.50 0.38 7.37
N ALA A 67 7.29 0.76 7.75
CA ALA A 67 6.77 0.51 9.09
C ALA A 67 5.61 -0.48 9.01
N SER A 68 5.55 -1.41 9.95
CA SER A 68 4.46 -2.38 10.08
C SER A 68 3.93 -2.40 11.50
N ALA A 69 2.59 -2.43 11.64
CA ALA A 69 1.87 -2.61 12.88
C ALA A 69 1.29 -4.01 12.98
N SER A 70 1.14 -4.54 14.19
CA SER A 70 0.67 -5.90 14.38
C SER A 70 -0.19 -6.05 15.65
N TYR A 71 -1.00 -7.11 15.62
CA TYR A 71 -1.71 -7.61 16.78
C TYR A 71 -0.78 -8.19 17.87
N ASP A 72 0.55 -8.30 17.58
CA ASP A 72 1.56 -8.58 18.59
C ASP A 72 1.86 -7.37 19.50
N LYS A 73 1.11 -6.27 19.38
CA LYS A 73 1.18 -5.01 20.14
C LYS A 73 2.42 -4.17 19.83
N THR A 74 3.11 -4.48 18.75
CA THR A 74 4.32 -3.75 18.34
C THR A 74 4.15 -3.03 17.01
N VAL A 75 4.94 -1.96 16.84
CA VAL A 75 5.24 -1.39 15.54
C VAL A 75 6.72 -1.59 15.27
N GLN A 76 7.07 -2.02 14.08
CA GLN A 76 8.45 -2.28 13.68
C GLN A 76 8.80 -1.46 12.45
N ILE A 77 10.01 -0.84 12.46
CA ILE A 77 10.55 -0.10 11.32
C ILE A 77 11.75 -0.87 10.78
N TRP A 78 11.80 -1.04 9.48
CA TRP A 78 12.83 -1.82 8.81
C TRP A 78 13.16 -1.30 7.41
N ASP A 79 14.32 -1.70 6.90
CA ASP A 79 14.78 -1.43 5.54
C ASP A 79 14.06 -2.38 4.57
N PRO A 80 13.31 -1.87 3.59
CA PRO A 80 12.52 -2.71 2.67
C PRO A 80 13.38 -3.46 1.65
N ILE A 81 14.69 -3.18 1.58
CA ILE A 81 15.62 -3.84 0.64
C ILE A 81 16.44 -4.92 1.33
N THR A 82 16.95 -4.62 2.53
CA THR A 82 17.84 -5.52 3.27
C THR A 82 17.13 -6.33 4.36
N GLY A 83 15.90 -5.93 4.74
CA GLY A 83 15.16 -6.51 5.87
C GLY A 83 15.77 -6.14 7.23
N HIS A 84 16.78 -5.26 7.28
CA HIS A 84 17.35 -4.80 8.54
C HIS A 84 16.29 -4.04 9.36
N ARG A 85 16.06 -4.49 10.60
CA ARG A 85 15.13 -3.84 11.52
C ARG A 85 15.83 -2.71 12.25
N PHE A 86 15.37 -1.48 12.04
CA PHE A 86 15.91 -0.29 12.71
C PHE A 86 15.41 -0.14 14.14
N SER A 87 14.10 -0.31 14.35
CA SER A 87 13.50 -0.10 15.67
C SER A 87 12.22 -0.91 15.89
N VAL A 88 11.87 -1.07 17.18
CA VAL A 88 10.60 -1.70 17.60
C VAL A 88 9.98 -0.81 18.67
N TYR A 89 8.77 -0.35 18.42
CA TYR A 89 7.96 0.38 19.38
C TYR A 89 7.04 -0.56 20.17
N ARG A 90 7.02 -0.45 21.50
CA ARG A 90 6.29 -1.33 22.42
C ARG A 90 5.44 -0.56 23.43
N GLY A 91 4.95 0.61 23.06
CA GLY A 91 4.17 1.47 23.95
C GLY A 91 2.72 1.04 24.15
N HIS A 92 2.14 0.33 23.16
CA HIS A 92 0.75 -0.09 23.24
C HIS A 92 0.54 -1.32 24.14
N THR A 93 -0.57 -1.32 24.87
CA THR A 93 -0.94 -2.41 25.79
C THR A 93 -1.86 -3.45 25.14
N ASN A 94 -2.41 -3.13 23.96
CA ASN A 94 -3.27 -4.01 23.18
C ASN A 94 -2.86 -3.98 21.68
N TRP A 95 -3.57 -4.71 20.84
CA TRP A 95 -3.36 -4.80 19.39
C TRP A 95 -3.20 -3.44 18.77
N VAL A 96 -2.19 -3.26 17.91
CA VAL A 96 -2.06 -2.05 17.11
C VAL A 96 -2.91 -2.24 15.85
N SER A 97 -3.86 -1.35 15.62
CA SER A 97 -4.80 -1.42 14.49
C SER A 97 -4.23 -0.84 13.21
N THR A 98 -3.53 0.29 13.34
CA THR A 98 -2.98 1.01 12.18
C THR A 98 -1.84 1.92 12.59
N LEU A 99 -1.14 2.47 11.59
CA LEU A 99 -0.07 3.45 11.77
C LEU A 99 0.01 4.39 10.58
N ALA A 100 0.56 5.59 10.79
CA ALA A 100 0.78 6.58 9.75
C ALA A 100 2.07 7.36 10.00
N TRP A 101 2.86 7.60 8.95
CA TRP A 101 4.02 8.48 8.97
C TRP A 101 3.60 9.94 8.93
N SER A 102 4.32 10.80 9.67
CA SER A 102 4.22 12.25 9.44
C SER A 102 4.75 12.61 8.04
N PRO A 103 4.24 13.67 7.40
CA PRO A 103 4.67 14.04 6.05
C PRO A 103 6.17 14.35 5.93
N ASP A 104 6.80 14.78 7.02
CA ASP A 104 8.25 15.03 7.08
C ASP A 104 9.09 13.77 7.38
N GLY A 105 8.45 12.63 7.60
CA GLY A 105 9.08 11.34 7.88
C GLY A 105 9.79 11.23 9.23
N LYS A 106 9.61 12.19 10.14
CA LYS A 106 10.25 12.17 11.46
C LYS A 106 9.49 11.40 12.51
N TYR A 107 8.16 11.37 12.40
CA TYR A 107 7.27 10.82 13.40
C TYR A 107 6.38 9.72 12.83
N LEU A 108 5.94 8.86 13.72
CA LEU A 108 4.88 7.89 13.48
C LEU A 108 3.76 8.10 14.49
N ALA A 109 2.52 7.99 14.02
CA ALA A 109 1.35 7.83 14.86
C ALA A 109 0.85 6.39 14.73
N SER A 110 0.58 5.73 15.84
CA SER A 110 -0.01 4.40 15.88
C SER A 110 -1.28 4.38 16.71
N ALA A 111 -2.32 3.73 16.22
CA ALA A 111 -3.61 3.58 16.89
C ALA A 111 -3.79 2.14 17.39
N SER A 112 -4.57 1.96 18.45
CA SER A 112 -4.67 0.66 19.10
C SER A 112 -6.04 0.37 19.71
N PHE A 113 -6.28 -0.92 19.90
CA PHE A 113 -7.37 -1.47 20.72
C PHE A 113 -7.27 -1.07 22.20
N ASP A 114 -6.13 -0.50 22.65
CA ASP A 114 -6.00 0.11 23.97
C ASP A 114 -6.68 1.48 24.09
N LYS A 115 -7.43 1.90 23.06
CA LYS A 115 -8.20 3.15 22.95
C LYS A 115 -7.33 4.40 22.83
N THR A 116 -6.04 4.25 22.51
CA THR A 116 -5.12 5.38 22.40
C THR A 116 -4.55 5.52 21.00
N VAL A 117 -4.15 6.75 20.67
CA VAL A 117 -3.17 7.01 19.61
C VAL A 117 -1.87 7.45 20.28
N GLN A 118 -0.76 6.87 19.86
CA GLN A 118 0.56 7.25 20.38
C GLN A 118 1.42 7.79 19.25
N VAL A 119 2.05 8.95 19.50
CA VAL A 119 2.99 9.58 18.56
C VAL A 119 4.40 9.40 19.11
N TRP A 120 5.32 9.01 18.24
CA TRP A 120 6.69 8.69 18.61
C TRP A 120 7.67 9.01 17.49
N GLU A 121 8.92 9.26 17.87
CA GLU A 121 10.00 9.55 16.94
C GLU A 121 10.44 8.27 16.20
N ALA A 122 10.40 8.30 14.89
CA ALA A 122 10.68 7.11 14.09
C ALA A 122 12.11 6.60 14.18
N ALA A 123 13.08 7.53 14.34
CA ALA A 123 14.49 7.17 14.40
C ALA A 123 14.90 6.47 15.69
N THR A 124 14.32 6.87 16.82
CA THR A 124 14.71 6.41 18.16
C THR A 124 13.69 5.55 18.86
N ALA A 125 12.46 5.45 18.30
CA ALA A 125 11.26 4.90 18.93
C ALA A 125 10.90 5.61 20.27
N LYS A 126 11.36 6.86 20.46
CA LYS A 126 11.03 7.64 21.65
C LYS A 126 9.55 8.06 21.62
N HIS A 127 8.82 7.72 22.66
CA HIS A 127 7.46 8.18 22.88
C HIS A 127 7.42 9.70 23.07
N LEU A 128 6.47 10.37 22.42
CA LEU A 128 6.29 11.81 22.51
C LEU A 128 4.94 12.20 23.11
N LEU A 129 3.86 11.55 22.67
CA LEU A 129 2.50 11.92 23.01
C LEU A 129 1.57 10.71 23.02
N THR A 130 0.63 10.68 23.97
CA THR A 130 -0.51 9.76 23.97
C THR A 130 -1.81 10.53 23.93
N TYR A 131 -2.60 10.34 22.87
CA TYR A 131 -3.96 10.85 22.75
C TYR A 131 -4.96 9.85 23.37
N ARG A 132 -5.83 10.33 24.27
CA ARG A 132 -6.80 9.52 25.04
C ARG A 132 -8.25 10.05 24.91
N GLY A 133 -8.55 10.72 23.79
CA GLY A 133 -9.88 11.32 23.60
C GLY A 133 -10.98 10.31 23.28
N HIS A 134 -10.64 9.12 22.78
CA HIS A 134 -11.61 8.12 22.39
C HIS A 134 -12.09 7.24 23.57
N ALA A 135 -13.40 6.96 23.59
CA ALA A 135 -14.01 6.03 24.56
C ALA A 135 -13.92 4.57 24.11
N GLY A 136 -13.75 4.31 22.80
CA GLY A 136 -13.66 3.00 22.18
C GLY A 136 -12.29 2.72 21.58
N THR A 137 -12.14 1.51 21.02
CA THR A 137 -10.99 1.10 20.22
C THR A 137 -10.72 2.11 19.10
N VAL A 138 -9.47 2.54 18.93
CA VAL A 138 -9.08 3.37 17.80
C VAL A 138 -8.70 2.47 16.63
N THR A 139 -9.39 2.63 15.51
CA THR A 139 -9.30 1.76 14.33
C THR A 139 -8.39 2.30 13.26
N ALA A 140 -8.39 3.64 13.09
CA ALA A 140 -7.60 4.32 12.06
C ALA A 140 -7.00 5.61 12.57
N VAL A 141 -5.85 6.00 12.02
CA VAL A 141 -5.18 7.29 12.25
C VAL A 141 -4.55 7.79 10.95
N ALA A 142 -4.64 9.09 10.72
CA ALA A 142 -4.08 9.74 9.54
C ALA A 142 -3.54 11.14 9.90
N TRP A 143 -2.36 11.47 9.37
CA TRP A 143 -1.78 12.81 9.44
C TRP A 143 -2.39 13.73 8.39
N SER A 144 -2.63 14.99 8.74
CA SER A 144 -2.90 16.03 7.74
C SER A 144 -1.68 16.22 6.83
N PRO A 145 -1.86 16.61 5.55
CA PRO A 145 -0.75 16.79 4.60
C PRO A 145 0.29 17.80 5.04
N ASP A 146 -0.10 18.80 5.84
CA ASP A 146 0.79 19.80 6.43
C ASP A 146 1.47 19.34 7.73
N GLY A 147 1.10 18.16 8.25
CA GLY A 147 1.63 17.60 9.49
C GLY A 147 1.15 18.28 10.78
N SER A 148 0.26 19.27 10.71
CA SER A 148 -0.18 20.04 11.87
C SER A 148 -1.23 19.31 12.72
N HIS A 149 -2.00 18.41 12.11
CA HIS A 149 -3.11 17.69 12.75
C HIS A 149 -3.05 16.19 12.53
N LEU A 150 -3.71 15.48 13.41
CA LEU A 150 -4.04 14.07 13.27
C LEU A 150 -5.56 13.88 13.31
N ALA A 151 -6.07 12.98 12.49
CA ALA A 151 -7.43 12.47 12.57
C ALA A 151 -7.41 11.03 13.03
N SER A 152 -8.28 10.66 13.95
CA SER A 152 -8.41 9.28 14.44
C SER A 152 -9.87 8.83 14.45
N ALA A 153 -10.14 7.61 14.00
CA ALA A 153 -11.46 6.99 13.96
C ALA A 153 -11.58 5.89 15.01
N SER A 154 -12.80 5.66 15.52
CA SER A 154 -12.99 4.75 16.64
C SER A 154 -14.32 4.00 16.62
N TYR A 155 -14.36 2.92 17.39
CA TYR A 155 -15.58 2.18 17.74
C TYR A 155 -16.54 3.01 18.62
N ASP A 156 -16.13 4.19 19.13
CA ASP A 156 -17.02 5.12 19.79
C ASP A 156 -17.92 5.91 18.81
N LYS A 157 -17.87 5.54 17.51
CA LYS A 157 -18.64 6.11 16.39
C LYS A 157 -18.22 7.53 16.01
N THR A 158 -17.07 8.00 16.50
CA THR A 158 -16.55 9.33 16.21
C THR A 158 -15.29 9.31 15.38
N VAL A 159 -15.05 10.40 14.66
CA VAL A 159 -13.72 10.78 14.19
C VAL A 159 -13.30 12.03 14.95
N GLN A 160 -12.10 12.02 15.52
CA GLN A 160 -11.57 13.15 16.27
C GLN A 160 -10.35 13.73 15.58
N VAL A 161 -10.34 15.06 15.41
CA VAL A 161 -9.21 15.84 14.88
C VAL A 161 -8.53 16.56 16.03
N TRP A 162 -7.22 16.49 16.10
CA TRP A 162 -6.43 17.06 17.19
C TRP A 162 -5.05 17.50 16.72
N LYS A 163 -4.43 18.46 17.43
CA LYS A 163 -3.11 19.02 17.11
C LYS A 163 -2.03 17.97 17.32
N SER A 164 -1.23 17.68 16.31
CA SER A 164 -0.20 16.66 16.34
C SER A 164 0.90 16.91 17.38
N SER A 165 1.20 18.19 17.64
CA SER A 165 2.29 18.59 18.56
C SER A 165 1.89 18.57 20.04
N THR A 166 0.60 18.74 20.37
CA THR A 166 0.14 18.90 21.75
C THR A 166 -0.90 17.88 22.18
N GLY A 167 -1.54 17.17 21.23
CA GLY A 167 -2.70 16.33 21.50
C GLY A 167 -3.99 17.10 21.85
N GLN A 168 -4.01 18.43 21.65
CA GLN A 168 -5.18 19.22 21.95
C GLN A 168 -6.31 18.89 20.94
N PRO A 169 -7.51 18.50 21.40
CA PRO A 169 -8.65 18.25 20.51
C PRO A 169 -9.06 19.53 19.80
N VAL A 170 -9.44 19.41 18.53
CA VAL A 170 -9.91 20.51 17.67
C VAL A 170 -11.36 20.29 17.29
N LEU A 171 -11.72 19.08 16.86
CA LEU A 171 -13.04 18.76 16.35
C LEU A 171 -13.38 17.30 16.64
N ALA A 172 -14.64 17.01 16.94
CA ALA A 172 -15.19 15.66 16.94
C ALA A 172 -16.35 15.58 15.93
N TYR A 173 -16.25 14.65 15.00
CA TYR A 173 -17.28 14.38 14.00
C TYR A 173 -18.17 13.21 14.45
N HIS A 174 -19.50 13.43 14.48
CA HIS A 174 -20.51 12.50 14.97
C HIS A 174 -21.48 12.01 13.87
N GLY A 175 -21.08 12.07 12.61
CA GLY A 175 -21.97 11.74 11.49
C GLY A 175 -22.28 10.25 11.33
N HIS A 176 -21.40 9.35 11.81
CA HIS A 176 -21.59 7.91 11.70
C HIS A 176 -22.56 7.38 12.77
N SER A 177 -23.45 6.47 12.37
CA SER A 177 -24.38 5.82 13.27
C SER A 177 -23.81 4.55 13.94
N ASP A 178 -22.67 4.06 13.46
CA ASP A 178 -21.97 2.87 14.00
C ASP A 178 -20.45 3.05 13.97
N TRP A 179 -19.69 2.03 14.37
CA TRP A 179 -18.23 2.03 14.46
C TRP A 179 -17.57 2.58 13.21
N VAL A 180 -16.64 3.49 13.38
CA VAL A 180 -15.85 4.03 12.27
C VAL A 180 -14.60 3.17 12.11
N THR A 181 -14.35 2.69 10.90
CA THR A 181 -13.27 1.74 10.58
C THR A 181 -12.08 2.41 9.91
N ALA A 182 -12.32 3.48 9.15
CA ALA A 182 -11.31 4.14 8.37
C ALA A 182 -11.47 5.66 8.38
N VAL A 183 -10.34 6.38 8.27
CA VAL A 183 -10.28 7.84 8.09
C VAL A 183 -9.09 8.19 7.20
N ALA A 184 -9.28 9.16 6.31
CA ALA A 184 -8.22 9.66 5.42
C ALA A 184 -8.43 11.15 5.12
N TRP A 185 -7.34 11.93 5.13
CA TRP A 185 -7.32 13.32 4.70
C TRP A 185 -7.31 13.42 3.17
N SER A 186 -8.02 14.42 2.64
CA SER A 186 -7.85 14.82 1.24
C SER A 186 -6.42 15.31 1.01
N PRO A 187 -5.85 15.15 -0.21
CA PRO A 187 -4.49 15.60 -0.50
C PRO A 187 -4.23 17.08 -0.28
N ASP A 188 -5.27 17.94 -0.39
CA ASP A 188 -5.20 19.38 -0.14
C ASP A 188 -5.41 19.76 1.34
N GLY A 189 -5.72 18.76 2.19
CA GLY A 189 -5.91 18.94 3.63
C GLY A 189 -7.20 19.68 4.05
N LYS A 190 -8.14 19.91 3.13
CA LYS A 190 -9.38 20.63 3.46
C LYS A 190 -10.47 19.72 3.99
N ASP A 191 -10.52 18.50 3.49
CA ASP A 191 -11.60 17.58 3.78
C ASP A 191 -11.07 16.27 4.37
N LEU A 192 -11.94 15.58 5.09
CA LEU A 192 -11.74 14.24 5.60
C LEU A 192 -12.79 13.30 5.01
N ALA A 193 -12.37 12.09 4.68
CA ALA A 193 -13.26 10.99 4.43
C ALA A 193 -13.20 10.00 5.59
N SER A 194 -14.35 9.47 6.00
CA SER A 194 -14.47 8.43 7.02
C SER A 194 -15.47 7.35 6.59
N ALA A 195 -15.27 6.13 7.04
CA ALA A 195 -16.12 5.00 6.68
C ALA A 195 -16.33 4.07 7.87
N GLY A 196 -17.39 3.26 7.86
CA GLY A 196 -17.69 2.44 9.02
C GLY A 196 -18.64 1.25 8.80
N LEU A 197 -19.07 0.70 9.95
CA LEU A 197 -20.03 -0.39 10.03
C LEU A 197 -21.44 0.03 9.58
N ASP A 198 -21.74 1.33 9.60
CA ASP A 198 -22.99 1.86 9.06
C ASP A 198 -23.07 1.79 7.54
N THR A 199 -22.11 1.13 6.91
CA THR A 199 -22.00 0.91 5.46
C THR A 199 -21.79 2.17 4.62
N THR A 200 -21.60 3.32 5.25
CA THR A 200 -21.45 4.61 4.55
C THR A 200 -19.99 5.03 4.45
N VAL A 201 -19.70 5.84 3.42
CA VAL A 201 -18.50 6.69 3.40
C VAL A 201 -18.96 8.13 3.44
N GLN A 202 -18.42 8.92 4.37
CA GLN A 202 -18.81 10.30 4.57
C GLN A 202 -17.61 11.22 4.32
N ILE A 203 -17.82 12.27 3.49
CA ILE A 203 -16.86 13.34 3.27
C ILE A 203 -17.35 14.56 4.01
N TRP A 204 -16.46 15.22 4.75
CA TRP A 204 -16.77 16.36 5.57
C TRP A 204 -15.58 17.32 5.68
N ASN A 205 -15.88 18.60 5.88
CA ASN A 205 -14.86 19.64 5.99
C ASN A 205 -14.09 19.53 7.31
N ALA A 206 -12.77 19.40 7.23
CA ALA A 206 -11.91 19.11 8.37
C ALA A 206 -11.82 20.24 9.40
N THR A 207 -12.15 21.48 9.02
CA THR A 207 -12.14 22.64 9.92
C THR A 207 -13.47 22.85 10.63
N THR A 208 -14.57 22.68 9.90
CA THR A 208 -15.92 23.02 10.41
C THR A 208 -16.72 21.81 10.87
N GLY A 209 -16.31 20.59 10.49
CA GLY A 209 -17.07 19.37 10.72
C GLY A 209 -18.34 19.25 9.88
N LYS A 210 -18.56 20.16 8.90
CA LYS A 210 -19.76 20.13 8.05
C LYS A 210 -19.67 18.93 7.10
N ALA A 211 -20.71 18.08 7.10
CA ALA A 211 -20.85 17.00 6.11
C ALA A 211 -21.03 17.61 4.70
N LEU A 212 -20.31 17.07 3.73
CA LEU A 212 -20.33 17.48 2.32
C LEU A 212 -21.03 16.43 1.46
N LEU A 213 -20.72 15.14 1.68
CA LEU A 213 -21.27 14.04 0.93
C LEU A 213 -21.39 12.79 1.81
N THR A 214 -22.48 12.02 1.64
CA THR A 214 -22.60 10.67 2.15
C THR A 214 -22.75 9.70 0.98
N TYR A 215 -21.81 8.79 0.82
CA TYR A 215 -21.83 7.75 -0.18
C TYR A 215 -22.49 6.50 0.37
N LEU A 216 -23.50 5.97 -0.33
CA LEU A 216 -24.35 4.85 0.07
C LEU A 216 -24.20 3.63 -0.87
N GLY A 217 -23.09 3.55 -1.60
CA GLY A 217 -22.89 2.49 -2.61
C GLY A 217 -22.56 1.12 -2.04
N HIS A 218 -22.10 1.02 -0.78
CA HIS A 218 -21.77 -0.26 -0.15
C HIS A 218 -22.98 -0.92 0.50
N ALA A 219 -23.07 -2.25 0.31
CA ALA A 219 -24.09 -3.10 0.93
C ALA A 219 -23.59 -3.82 2.21
N GLY A 220 -22.37 -3.55 2.66
CA GLY A 220 -21.74 -4.11 3.84
C GLY A 220 -20.74 -3.15 4.47
N ILE A 221 -20.12 -3.60 5.56
CA ILE A 221 -19.10 -2.84 6.30
C ILE A 221 -18.03 -2.33 5.34
N VAL A 222 -17.73 -1.02 5.38
CA VAL A 222 -16.60 -0.45 4.65
C VAL A 222 -15.35 -0.57 5.53
N THR A 223 -14.34 -1.27 5.04
CA THR A 223 -13.13 -1.60 5.80
C THR A 223 -12.00 -0.61 5.60
N ALA A 224 -11.86 -0.07 4.39
CA ALA A 224 -10.80 0.87 4.05
C ALA A 224 -11.22 1.84 2.95
N ILE A 225 -10.61 3.02 2.99
CA ILE A 225 -10.77 4.10 2.01
C ILE A 225 -9.41 4.69 1.65
N ALA A 226 -9.29 5.22 0.43
CA ALA A 226 -8.10 5.93 -0.02
C ALA A 226 -8.47 7.01 -1.04
N TRP A 227 -7.94 8.22 -0.85
CA TRP A 227 -8.05 9.31 -1.81
C TRP A 227 -7.14 9.10 -3.01
N SER A 228 -7.61 9.46 -4.20
CA SER A 228 -6.72 9.61 -5.34
C SER A 228 -5.74 10.77 -5.11
N PRO A 229 -4.50 10.72 -5.65
CA PRO A 229 -3.51 11.79 -5.44
C PRO A 229 -3.96 13.18 -5.93
N ASP A 230 -4.87 13.24 -6.91
CA ASP A 230 -5.45 14.48 -7.43
C ASP A 230 -6.65 14.98 -6.60
N GLY A 231 -7.07 14.23 -5.59
CA GLY A 231 -8.20 14.55 -4.71
C GLY A 231 -9.58 14.50 -5.35
N LYS A 232 -9.71 13.99 -6.59
CA LYS A 232 -11.00 13.97 -7.31
C LYS A 232 -11.82 12.71 -7.10
N HIS A 233 -11.16 11.62 -6.71
CA HIS A 233 -11.80 10.32 -6.53
C HIS A 233 -11.47 9.73 -5.17
N LEU A 234 -12.36 8.89 -4.68
CA LEU A 234 -12.13 8.03 -3.53
C LEU A 234 -12.27 6.57 -3.97
N ALA A 235 -11.37 5.73 -3.49
CA ALA A 235 -11.53 4.29 -3.53
C ALA A 235 -12.02 3.80 -2.17
N SER A 236 -13.01 2.91 -2.15
CA SER A 236 -13.55 2.28 -0.94
C SER A 236 -13.76 0.80 -1.15
N VAL A 237 -13.58 0.01 -0.08
CA VAL A 237 -13.68 -1.45 -0.11
C VAL A 237 -14.35 -1.96 1.16
N GLY A 238 -14.90 -3.17 1.08
CA GLY A 238 -15.58 -3.69 2.27
C GLY A 238 -15.98 -5.16 2.22
N PHE A 239 -16.78 -5.53 3.22
CA PHE A 239 -17.31 -6.89 3.40
C PHE A 239 -18.45 -7.22 2.44
N ASP A 240 -18.92 -6.26 1.64
CA ASP A 240 -19.80 -6.52 0.50
C ASP A 240 -19.04 -7.13 -0.69
N LYS A 241 -17.75 -7.38 -0.53
CA LYS A 241 -16.85 -7.97 -1.54
C LYS A 241 -16.66 -7.07 -2.77
N THR A 242 -16.77 -5.76 -2.61
CA THR A 242 -16.59 -4.82 -3.71
C THR A 242 -15.38 -3.92 -3.52
N VAL A 243 -14.77 -3.54 -4.64
CA VAL A 243 -13.89 -2.38 -4.78
C VAL A 243 -14.66 -1.35 -5.58
N GLN A 244 -14.81 -0.16 -5.05
CA GLN A 244 -15.58 0.93 -5.67
C GLN A 244 -14.70 2.17 -5.79
N VAL A 245 -14.66 2.79 -6.96
CA VAL A 245 -14.05 4.10 -7.18
C VAL A 245 -15.12 5.06 -7.65
N TRP A 246 -15.19 6.23 -7.01
CA TRP A 246 -16.24 7.18 -7.23
C TRP A 246 -15.75 8.62 -7.12
N ASP A 247 -16.47 9.54 -7.76
CA ASP A 247 -16.20 10.97 -7.76
C ASP A 247 -16.62 11.61 -6.45
N VAL A 248 -15.73 12.37 -5.82
CA VAL A 248 -15.92 12.91 -4.45
C VAL A 248 -16.89 14.09 -4.39
N VAL A 249 -17.18 14.75 -5.50
CA VAL A 249 -18.10 15.88 -5.56
C VAL A 249 -19.53 15.43 -5.81
N THR A 250 -19.70 14.48 -6.73
CA THR A 250 -21.01 14.03 -7.18
C THR A 250 -21.50 12.77 -6.48
N GLY A 251 -20.60 12.01 -5.85
CA GLY A 251 -20.88 10.69 -5.29
C GLY A 251 -21.19 9.62 -6.35
N ARG A 252 -20.94 9.90 -7.64
CA ARG A 252 -21.22 8.93 -8.69
C ARG A 252 -20.11 7.89 -8.78
N PRO A 253 -20.45 6.58 -8.78
CA PRO A 253 -19.46 5.55 -9.01
C PRO A 253 -18.87 5.70 -10.41
N ARG A 254 -17.54 5.60 -10.50
CA ARG A 254 -16.82 5.49 -11.75
C ARG A 254 -16.85 4.05 -12.23
N TRP A 255 -16.56 3.13 -11.32
CA TRP A 255 -16.69 1.69 -11.50
C TRP A 255 -16.86 0.99 -10.16
N VAL A 256 -17.45 -0.18 -10.22
CA VAL A 256 -17.63 -1.12 -9.11
C VAL A 256 -17.19 -2.49 -9.59
N TYR A 257 -16.32 -3.14 -8.84
CA TYR A 257 -15.87 -4.49 -9.12
C TYR A 257 -16.22 -5.43 -7.97
N CYS A 258 -16.78 -6.60 -8.31
CA CYS A 258 -17.12 -7.64 -7.34
C CYS A 258 -15.97 -8.62 -7.18
N CYS A 259 -15.37 -8.67 -6.00
CA CYS A 259 -14.29 -9.59 -5.65
C CYS A 259 -14.83 -10.95 -5.21
N HIS A 260 -13.99 -12.00 -5.25
CA HIS A 260 -14.35 -13.34 -4.78
C HIS A 260 -14.30 -13.51 -3.25
N GLY A 261 -13.94 -12.49 -2.49
CA GLY A 261 -13.83 -12.48 -1.03
C GLY A 261 -13.94 -11.08 -0.46
N TRP A 262 -13.95 -10.96 0.85
CA TRP A 262 -13.90 -9.66 1.52
C TRP A 262 -12.61 -8.93 1.17
N VAL A 263 -12.67 -7.62 1.15
CA VAL A 263 -11.53 -6.75 0.88
C VAL A 263 -11.19 -5.98 2.15
N ASN A 264 -9.96 -6.15 2.63
CA ASN A 264 -9.52 -5.59 3.91
C ASN A 264 -8.85 -4.23 3.77
N GLY A 265 -8.14 -3.99 2.66
CA GLY A 265 -7.34 -2.78 2.47
C GLY A 265 -7.32 -2.30 1.02
N ILE A 266 -7.07 -1.01 0.84
CA ILE A 266 -7.02 -0.34 -0.47
C ILE A 266 -5.95 0.74 -0.45
N ALA A 267 -5.23 0.91 -1.56
CA ALA A 267 -4.23 1.96 -1.72
C ALA A 267 -4.15 2.44 -3.17
N TRP A 268 -4.08 3.75 -3.37
CA TRP A 268 -3.79 4.37 -4.66
C TRP A 268 -2.29 4.38 -4.94
N SER A 269 -1.91 4.17 -6.19
CA SER A 269 -0.54 4.46 -6.62
C SER A 269 -0.26 5.96 -6.57
N PRO A 270 1.00 6.39 -6.30
CA PRO A 270 1.34 7.82 -6.25
C PRO A 270 1.05 8.57 -7.54
N THR A 271 1.02 7.86 -8.66
CA THR A 271 0.69 8.43 -9.99
C THR A 271 -0.81 8.58 -10.22
N GLY A 272 -1.65 8.02 -9.34
CA GLY A 272 -3.11 7.97 -9.53
C GLY A 272 -3.58 7.00 -10.62
N ARG A 273 -2.66 6.27 -11.27
CA ARG A 273 -2.99 5.37 -12.38
C ARG A 273 -3.61 4.06 -11.92
N ASP A 274 -3.12 3.52 -10.80
CA ASP A 274 -3.49 2.21 -10.33
C ASP A 274 -4.02 2.25 -8.89
N VAL A 275 -4.86 1.28 -8.57
CA VAL A 275 -5.38 1.02 -7.23
C VAL A 275 -5.03 -0.41 -6.86
N ALA A 276 -4.56 -0.65 -5.63
CA ALA A 276 -4.25 -1.99 -5.12
C ALA A 276 -5.20 -2.37 -3.99
N SER A 277 -5.76 -3.58 -4.02
CA SER A 277 -6.64 -4.12 -2.98
C SER A 277 -6.03 -5.34 -2.29
N ALA A 278 -6.14 -5.41 -0.95
CA ALA A 278 -5.75 -6.54 -0.11
C ALA A 278 -6.97 -7.41 0.21
N ASN A 279 -6.91 -8.70 -0.13
CA ASN A 279 -8.08 -9.57 -0.13
C ASN A 279 -7.94 -10.75 0.84
N THR A 280 -9.07 -11.20 1.42
CA THR A 280 -9.14 -12.35 2.34
C THR A 280 -8.75 -13.68 1.69
N ASN A 281 -8.76 -13.76 0.36
CA ASN A 281 -8.32 -14.96 -0.37
C ASN A 281 -6.79 -15.08 -0.53
N GLY A 282 -6.00 -14.28 0.21
CA GLY A 282 -4.53 -14.31 0.17
C GLY A 282 -3.92 -13.60 -1.06
N THR A 283 -4.69 -12.78 -1.76
CA THR A 283 -4.19 -12.06 -2.94
C THR A 283 -4.12 -10.55 -2.72
N VAL A 284 -3.20 -9.90 -3.42
CA VAL A 284 -3.28 -8.46 -3.70
C VAL A 284 -3.59 -8.29 -5.17
N GLN A 285 -4.63 -7.52 -5.48
CA GLN A 285 -5.03 -7.25 -6.85
C GLN A 285 -4.81 -5.79 -7.20
N VAL A 286 -4.26 -5.54 -8.39
CA VAL A 286 -4.01 -4.20 -8.91
C VAL A 286 -4.95 -3.94 -10.08
N TRP A 287 -5.52 -2.75 -10.08
CA TRP A 287 -6.57 -2.30 -11.00
C TRP A 287 -6.15 -1.01 -11.67
N GLU A 288 -6.47 -0.83 -12.94
CA GLU A 288 -6.40 0.48 -13.56
C GLU A 288 -7.51 1.38 -12.99
N SER A 289 -7.12 2.54 -12.45
CA SER A 289 -8.03 3.42 -11.71
C SER A 289 -9.13 4.05 -12.56
N MET A 290 -8.92 4.17 -13.87
CA MET A 290 -9.88 4.80 -14.79
C MET A 290 -10.99 3.85 -15.23
N THR A 291 -10.68 2.58 -15.44
CA THR A 291 -11.59 1.58 -16.06
C THR A 291 -12.04 0.50 -15.08
N GLY A 292 -11.30 0.30 -13.96
CA GLY A 292 -11.50 -0.84 -13.06
C GLY A 292 -11.04 -2.18 -13.66
N THR A 293 -10.22 -2.12 -14.71
CA THR A 293 -9.66 -3.34 -15.31
C THR A 293 -8.58 -3.91 -14.42
N PRO A 294 -8.63 -5.19 -14.03
CA PRO A 294 -7.55 -5.82 -13.27
C PRO A 294 -6.30 -5.96 -14.15
N THR A 295 -5.18 -5.40 -13.68
CA THR A 295 -3.91 -5.40 -14.42
C THR A 295 -2.94 -6.45 -13.90
N PHE A 296 -3.00 -6.78 -12.60
CA PHE A 296 -2.10 -7.75 -11.99
C PHE A 296 -2.70 -8.35 -10.73
N THR A 297 -2.34 -9.62 -10.42
CA THR A 297 -2.69 -10.30 -9.16
C THR A 297 -1.46 -10.95 -8.54
N TYR A 298 -1.08 -10.49 -7.35
CA TYR A 298 -0.04 -11.07 -6.53
C TYR A 298 -0.60 -12.20 -5.66
N ARG A 299 0.00 -13.41 -5.69
CA ARG A 299 -0.55 -14.65 -5.11
C ARG A 299 0.41 -15.37 -4.16
N HIS A 300 1.34 -14.65 -3.53
CA HIS A 300 2.38 -15.31 -2.71
C HIS A 300 2.06 -15.35 -1.22
N HIS A 301 1.01 -14.66 -0.73
CA HIS A 301 0.56 -14.83 0.64
C HIS A 301 -0.17 -16.16 0.84
N ARG A 302 -0.03 -16.76 2.02
CA ARG A 302 -0.64 -18.06 2.38
C ARG A 302 -1.90 -17.89 3.23
N SER A 303 -2.10 -16.72 3.79
CA SER A 303 -3.25 -16.33 4.59
C SER A 303 -3.87 -15.04 4.06
N GLU A 304 -4.90 -14.56 4.73
CA GLU A 304 -5.61 -13.33 4.38
C GLU A 304 -4.64 -12.14 4.34
N VAL A 305 -4.70 -11.34 3.26
CA VAL A 305 -3.96 -10.09 3.19
C VAL A 305 -4.80 -8.99 3.84
N LEU A 306 -4.25 -8.36 4.87
CA LEU A 306 -4.96 -7.37 5.66
C LEU A 306 -4.68 -5.94 5.19
N THR A 307 -3.51 -5.71 4.61
CA THR A 307 -3.04 -4.36 4.29
C THR A 307 -2.16 -4.33 3.05
N VAL A 308 -2.18 -3.21 2.32
CA VAL A 308 -1.35 -2.96 1.15
C VAL A 308 -0.96 -1.48 1.09
N ALA A 309 0.26 -1.19 0.66
CA ALA A 309 0.77 0.17 0.48
C ALA A 309 1.74 0.27 -0.70
N TRP A 310 1.62 1.31 -1.50
CA TRP A 310 2.55 1.67 -2.56
C TRP A 310 3.76 2.40 -2.00
N SER A 311 4.95 2.13 -2.54
CA SER A 311 6.11 2.99 -2.29
C SER A 311 5.89 4.37 -2.92
N PRO A 312 6.47 5.45 -2.35
CA PRO A 312 6.28 6.81 -2.85
C PRO A 312 6.73 7.01 -4.31
N ASP A 313 7.68 6.20 -4.77
CA ASP A 313 8.16 6.20 -6.16
C ASP A 313 7.27 5.37 -7.11
N GLY A 314 6.26 4.68 -6.57
CA GLY A 314 5.34 3.84 -7.34
C GLY A 314 5.95 2.56 -7.90
N THR A 315 7.21 2.23 -7.56
CA THR A 315 7.90 1.08 -8.14
C THR A 315 7.68 -0.23 -7.38
N ARG A 316 7.24 -0.16 -6.11
CA ARG A 316 7.08 -1.31 -5.23
C ARG A 316 5.75 -1.25 -4.48
N LEU A 317 5.29 -2.42 -4.08
CA LEU A 317 4.20 -2.58 -3.12
C LEU A 317 4.70 -3.33 -1.88
N ALA A 318 4.11 -2.99 -0.75
CA ALA A 318 4.23 -3.76 0.48
C ALA A 318 2.85 -4.28 0.86
N SER A 319 2.76 -5.53 1.31
CA SER A 319 1.52 -6.15 1.78
C SER A 319 1.77 -6.97 3.03
N GLY A 320 0.83 -6.91 3.97
CA GLY A 320 0.89 -7.64 5.25
C GLY A 320 -0.27 -8.60 5.40
N ASP A 321 -0.02 -9.76 6.01
CA ASP A 321 -1.00 -10.83 6.14
C ASP A 321 -1.27 -11.23 7.61
N ASP A 322 -2.26 -12.12 7.77
CA ASP A 322 -2.71 -12.63 9.06
C ASP A 322 -1.68 -13.55 9.74
N ASP A 323 -0.76 -14.15 8.97
CA ASP A 323 0.34 -14.96 9.50
C ASP A 323 1.51 -14.12 10.06
N GLY A 324 1.41 -12.80 10.06
CA GLY A 324 2.46 -11.91 10.56
C GLY A 324 3.58 -11.64 9.55
N ILE A 325 3.35 -11.91 8.28
CA ILE A 325 4.34 -11.76 7.22
C ILE A 325 4.09 -10.45 6.44
N VAL A 326 5.15 -9.68 6.23
CA VAL A 326 5.15 -8.58 5.27
C VAL A 326 5.96 -8.97 4.04
N ARG A 327 5.42 -8.70 2.86
CA ARG A 327 6.11 -8.89 1.59
C ARG A 327 6.26 -7.57 0.86
N VAL A 328 7.48 -7.33 0.36
CA VAL A 328 7.77 -6.25 -0.59
C VAL A 328 7.99 -6.86 -1.95
N TRP A 329 7.33 -6.32 -2.95
CA TRP A 329 7.36 -6.87 -4.30
C TRP A 329 7.32 -5.79 -5.37
N GLN A 330 7.79 -6.14 -6.59
CA GLN A 330 7.86 -5.24 -7.73
C GLN A 330 6.47 -4.90 -8.23
N ALA A 331 6.12 -3.63 -8.24
CA ALA A 331 4.85 -3.15 -8.76
C ALA A 331 4.74 -3.36 -10.28
N PRO A 332 3.51 -3.43 -10.82
CA PRO A 332 3.31 -3.30 -12.26
C PRO A 332 3.87 -1.96 -12.73
N VAL A 333 4.92 -2.00 -13.56
CA VAL A 333 5.46 -0.79 -14.19
C VAL A 333 4.52 -0.45 -15.35
N PRO A 334 4.17 0.81 -15.57
CA PRO A 334 3.53 1.19 -16.83
C PRO A 334 4.37 0.66 -17.99
N CYS A 335 3.79 -0.09 -18.93
CA CYS A 335 4.44 -0.24 -20.24
C CYS A 335 4.78 1.18 -20.69
N PRO A 336 6.04 1.50 -21.01
CA PRO A 336 6.31 2.72 -21.74
C PRO A 336 5.42 2.62 -22.98
N CYS A 337 4.47 3.56 -23.13
CA CYS A 337 3.63 3.66 -24.30
C CYS A 337 4.54 3.50 -25.51
N ALA A 338 4.24 2.56 -26.40
CA ALA A 338 4.78 2.59 -27.74
C ALA A 338 4.41 3.98 -28.26
N SER A 339 5.35 4.91 -28.16
CA SER A 339 5.26 6.23 -28.77
C SER A 339 5.09 5.97 -30.25
N ASP A 340 3.99 6.42 -30.80
CA ASP A 340 3.63 6.56 -32.18
C ASP A 340 4.80 6.42 -33.18
N GLU A 341 5.16 5.21 -33.54
CA GLU A 341 5.82 4.92 -34.81
C GLU A 341 4.77 4.66 -35.89
N GLN A 342 3.82 5.56 -36.04
CA GLN A 342 2.98 5.66 -37.25
C GLN A 342 2.96 7.09 -37.76
N GLY A 343 4.02 7.47 -38.46
CA GLY A 343 4.07 8.80 -39.06
C GLY A 343 5.32 9.07 -39.87
N GLN A 344 5.74 8.12 -40.73
CA GLN A 344 6.56 8.47 -41.91
C GLN A 344 6.64 7.27 -42.88
N ARG A 345 5.55 7.01 -43.61
CA ARG A 345 5.60 6.38 -44.91
C ARG A 345 4.50 7.02 -45.76
N SER A 346 4.83 8.12 -46.38
CA SER A 346 4.26 8.55 -47.66
C SER A 346 5.05 9.78 -48.13
N LEU A 347 5.96 9.60 -49.03
CA LEU A 347 6.10 10.19 -50.36
C LEU A 347 7.40 9.68 -50.96
#